data_cdec009bacbd95eeb59144901eb2ab4b
#
_entry.id   cdec009bacbd95eeb59144901eb2ab4b
#
_cell.length_a   1.000
_cell.length_b   1.000
_cell.length_c   1.000
_cell.angle_alpha   90.00
_cell.angle_beta   90.00
_cell.angle_gamma   90.00
#
_symmetry.space_group_name_H-M   'P 1'
#
loop_
_entity.id
_entity.type
_entity.pdbx_description
1 polymer ?
#
loop_
_entity_poly.entity_id
_entity_poly.type
_entity_poly.pdbx_seq_one_letter_code
_entity_poly.pdbx_strand_id
1 'polypeptide(L)'
;MKESSWGYGLVSLGLVILAVLMLTQRISTSSEEDFYLGREVLASSMIDAVDYGTFRNTGELVMIEEKFVEIFLRRFAESVSGNKSYKVDFYDIREYPPKASVRIRTGSGSTAIGSDSFEVSVDTLLSGVLETVIERNEFMDASAGLYCYGDDICYWEDF
;
A
#
# COMPACT_ATOMS: atom_id res chain seq x y z
N MET A 1 -31.71 50.08 11.22
CA MET A 1 -31.66 48.90 10.34
C MET A 1 -30.25 48.60 9.77
N LYS A 2 -29.15 49.03 10.39
CA LYS A 2 -27.78 48.74 9.92
C LYS A 2 -27.10 47.56 10.61
N GLU A 3 -27.66 47.04 11.68
CA GLU A 3 -27.03 45.98 12.49
C GLU A 3 -27.26 44.57 11.96
N SER A 4 -28.29 44.36 11.15
CA SER A 4 -28.62 43.01 10.59
C SER A 4 -27.67 42.57 9.46
N SER A 5 -27.05 43.50 8.74
CA SER A 5 -26.16 43.21 7.60
C SER A 5 -24.84 42.58 8.04
N TRP A 6 -24.30 42.89 9.21
CA TRP A 6 -23.09 42.31 9.77
C TRP A 6 -23.28 40.86 10.16
N GLY A 7 -24.44 40.49 10.69
CA GLY A 7 -24.78 39.12 11.03
C GLY A 7 -24.79 38.18 9.80
N TYR A 8 -25.36 38.63 8.69
CA TYR A 8 -25.34 37.84 7.43
C TYR A 8 -23.92 37.67 6.89
N GLY A 9 -23.06 38.70 7.02
CA GLY A 9 -21.66 38.58 6.61
C GLY A 9 -20.89 37.53 7.41
N LEU A 10 -21.07 37.49 8.74
CA LEU A 10 -20.43 36.48 9.58
C LEU A 10 -20.92 35.05 9.30
N VAL A 11 -22.22 34.87 9.07
CA VAL A 11 -22.78 33.56 8.73
C VAL A 11 -22.27 33.09 7.37
N SER A 12 -22.24 33.97 6.38
CA SER A 12 -21.71 33.65 5.05
C SER A 12 -20.23 33.28 5.11
N LEU A 13 -19.43 34.05 5.86
CA LEU A 13 -18.01 33.72 6.08
C LEU A 13 -17.83 32.34 6.75
N GLY A 14 -18.62 32.05 7.78
CA GLY A 14 -18.61 30.76 8.47
C GLY A 14 -18.93 29.59 7.54
N LEU A 15 -19.91 29.74 6.65
CA LEU A 15 -20.26 28.71 5.65
C LEU A 15 -19.12 28.47 4.65
N VAL A 16 -18.44 29.53 4.20
CA VAL A 16 -17.30 29.40 3.29
C VAL A 16 -16.15 28.65 3.98
N ILE A 17 -15.82 28.99 5.22
CA ILE A 17 -14.77 28.29 5.98
C ILE A 17 -15.13 26.82 6.16
N LEU A 18 -16.38 26.51 6.48
CA LEU A 18 -16.85 25.13 6.67
C LEU A 18 -16.77 24.33 5.37
N ALA A 19 -17.12 24.94 4.23
CA ALA A 19 -16.97 24.31 2.92
C ALA A 19 -15.52 24.02 2.57
N VAL A 20 -14.60 24.96 2.83
CA VAL A 20 -13.16 24.76 2.61
C VAL A 20 -12.60 23.63 3.48
N LEU A 21 -12.99 23.58 4.76
CA LEU A 21 -12.57 22.51 5.67
C LEU A 21 -13.06 21.13 5.20
N MET A 22 -14.33 21.04 4.75
CA MET A 22 -14.85 19.77 4.21
C MET A 22 -14.11 19.31 2.95
N LEU A 23 -13.76 20.24 2.06
CA LEU A 23 -13.00 19.90 0.86
C LEU A 23 -11.58 19.41 1.20
N THR A 24 -10.91 20.08 2.14
CA THR A 24 -9.55 19.68 2.58
C THR A 24 -9.56 18.30 3.22
N GLN A 25 -10.54 18.00 4.06
CA GLN A 25 -10.67 16.68 4.68
C GLN A 25 -10.90 15.58 3.63
N ARG A 26 -11.76 15.81 2.63
CA ARG A 26 -12.01 14.82 1.58
C ARG A 26 -10.76 14.46 0.77
N ILE A 27 -9.95 15.47 0.44
CA ILE A 27 -8.70 15.26 -0.30
C ILE A 27 -7.70 14.47 0.54
N SER A 28 -7.53 14.82 1.82
CA SER A 28 -6.60 14.14 2.73
C SER A 28 -6.98 12.67 2.94
N THR A 29 -8.24 12.39 3.26
CA THR A 29 -8.72 11.02 3.51
C THR A 29 -8.56 10.13 2.28
N SER A 30 -8.89 10.63 1.09
CA SER A 30 -8.75 9.87 -0.15
C SER A 30 -7.30 9.50 -0.48
N SER A 31 -6.34 10.35 -0.15
CA SER A 31 -4.92 10.09 -0.34
C SER A 31 -4.40 9.02 0.62
N GLU A 32 -4.84 9.06 1.87
CA GLU A 32 -4.47 8.05 2.86
C GLU A 32 -5.03 6.65 2.52
N GLU A 33 -6.28 6.59 2.08
CA GLU A 33 -6.90 5.33 1.65
C GLU A 33 -6.14 4.69 0.48
N ASP A 34 -5.79 5.46 -0.55
CA ASP A 34 -5.03 4.99 -1.71
C ASP A 34 -3.62 4.49 -1.29
N PHE A 35 -2.97 5.14 -0.30
CA PHE A 35 -1.69 4.72 0.24
C PHE A 35 -1.76 3.38 0.98
N TYR A 36 -2.70 3.23 1.92
CA TYR A 36 -2.85 1.99 2.69
C TYR A 36 -3.24 0.81 1.80
N LEU A 37 -4.14 1.04 0.86
CA LEU A 37 -4.55 0.04 -0.12
C LEU A 37 -3.36 -0.41 -0.99
N GLY A 38 -2.59 0.53 -1.52
CA GLY A 38 -1.41 0.22 -2.31
C GLY A 38 -0.37 -0.57 -1.52
N ARG A 39 -0.16 -0.23 -0.24
CA ARG A 39 0.76 -0.94 0.65
C ARG A 39 0.32 -2.38 0.94
N GLU A 40 -0.97 -2.59 1.21
CA GLU A 40 -1.53 -3.91 1.46
C GLU A 40 -1.42 -4.80 0.22
N VAL A 41 -1.80 -4.26 -0.95
CA VAL A 41 -1.68 -4.97 -2.22
C VAL A 41 -0.22 -5.30 -2.54
N LEU A 42 0.72 -4.37 -2.29
CA LEU A 42 2.14 -4.61 -2.48
C LEU A 42 2.63 -5.79 -1.64
N ALA A 43 2.38 -5.73 -0.32
CA ALA A 43 2.83 -6.76 0.61
C ALA A 43 2.25 -8.14 0.27
N SER A 44 0.94 -8.23 0.05
CA SER A 44 0.28 -9.49 -0.30
C SER A 44 0.73 -10.05 -1.64
N SER A 45 0.96 -9.20 -2.64
CA SER A 45 1.43 -9.62 -3.97
C SER A 45 2.87 -10.12 -3.95
N MET A 46 3.74 -9.52 -3.14
CA MET A 46 5.11 -10.00 -2.96
C MET A 46 5.14 -11.39 -2.32
N ILE A 47 4.33 -11.63 -1.28
CA ILE A 47 4.23 -12.94 -0.62
C ILE A 47 3.73 -14.01 -1.59
N ASP A 48 2.69 -13.73 -2.35
CA ASP A 48 2.13 -14.70 -3.31
C ASP A 48 3.03 -14.95 -4.52
N ALA A 49 3.96 -14.02 -4.81
CA ALA A 49 4.92 -14.17 -5.89
C ALA A 49 6.18 -14.97 -5.50
N VAL A 50 6.30 -15.38 -4.23
CA VAL A 50 7.42 -16.21 -3.77
C VAL A 50 7.44 -17.55 -4.49
N ASP A 51 8.63 -17.99 -4.87
CA ASP A 51 8.88 -19.35 -5.35
C ASP A 51 9.06 -20.31 -4.17
N TYR A 52 7.98 -20.92 -3.77
CA TYR A 52 7.98 -21.91 -2.70
C TYR A 52 8.78 -23.18 -3.04
N GLY A 53 9.00 -23.48 -4.34
CA GLY A 53 9.81 -24.61 -4.77
C GLY A 53 11.28 -24.40 -4.43
N THR A 54 11.81 -23.23 -4.79
CA THR A 54 13.17 -22.82 -4.45
C THR A 54 13.33 -22.69 -2.94
N PHE A 55 12.38 -22.07 -2.26
CA PHE A 55 12.45 -21.92 -0.80
C PHE A 55 12.55 -23.25 -0.05
N ARG A 56 11.79 -24.27 -0.47
CA ARG A 56 11.85 -25.61 0.16
C ARG A 56 13.16 -26.35 -0.09
N ASN A 57 13.81 -26.08 -1.22
CA ASN A 57 15.03 -26.79 -1.60
C ASN A 57 16.31 -26.15 -1.05
N THR A 58 16.34 -24.79 -1.02
CA THR A 58 17.56 -24.04 -0.70
C THR A 58 17.43 -23.22 0.59
N GLY A 59 16.21 -23.00 1.09
CA GLY A 59 15.93 -22.07 2.18
C GLY A 59 16.03 -20.61 1.77
N GLU A 60 16.31 -20.31 0.50
CA GLU A 60 16.43 -18.95 -0.01
C GLU A 60 15.07 -18.41 -0.46
N LEU A 61 14.75 -17.19 -0.02
CA LEU A 61 13.53 -16.51 -0.43
C LEU A 61 13.77 -15.84 -1.78
N VAL A 62 13.13 -16.37 -2.82
CA VAL A 62 13.18 -15.85 -4.19
C VAL A 62 11.78 -15.45 -4.62
N MET A 63 11.65 -14.28 -5.26
CA MET A 63 10.39 -13.79 -5.81
C MET A 63 10.45 -13.85 -7.35
N ILE A 64 9.37 -14.30 -7.98
CA ILE A 64 9.24 -14.32 -9.44
C ILE A 64 8.67 -12.97 -9.89
N GLU A 65 9.47 -12.18 -10.64
CA GLU A 65 9.13 -10.82 -11.04
C GLU A 65 7.83 -10.74 -11.84
N GLU A 66 7.67 -11.59 -12.88
CA GLU A 66 6.48 -11.56 -13.75
C GLU A 66 5.21 -11.89 -12.97
N LYS A 67 5.31 -12.86 -12.06
CA LYS A 67 4.21 -13.29 -11.21
C LYS A 67 3.81 -12.16 -10.24
N PHE A 68 4.80 -11.46 -9.68
CA PHE A 68 4.55 -10.30 -8.81
C PHE A 68 3.78 -9.20 -9.55
N VAL A 69 4.25 -8.80 -10.74
CA VAL A 69 3.61 -7.72 -11.52
C VAL A 69 2.17 -8.10 -11.89
N GLU A 70 1.94 -9.35 -12.34
CA GLU A 70 0.61 -9.81 -12.69
C GLU A 70 -0.34 -9.79 -11.49
N ILE A 71 0.07 -10.35 -10.34
CA ILE A 71 -0.75 -10.42 -9.13
C ILE A 71 -1.03 -9.01 -8.60
N PHE A 72 -0.01 -8.15 -8.57
CA PHE A 72 -0.16 -6.77 -8.12
C PHE A 72 -1.19 -6.03 -8.95
N LEU A 73 -1.06 -6.03 -10.28
CA LEU A 73 -1.99 -5.32 -11.17
C LEU A 73 -3.42 -5.84 -11.06
N ARG A 74 -3.60 -7.16 -10.96
CA ARG A 74 -4.92 -7.77 -10.80
C ARG A 74 -5.58 -7.32 -9.50
N ARG A 75 -4.89 -7.49 -8.36
CA ARG A 75 -5.43 -7.12 -7.04
C ARG A 75 -5.65 -5.63 -6.91
N PHE A 76 -4.72 -4.83 -7.42
CA PHE A 76 -4.87 -3.38 -7.41
C PHE A 76 -6.09 -2.95 -8.22
N ALA A 77 -6.28 -3.48 -9.42
CA ALA A 77 -7.45 -3.17 -10.25
C ALA A 77 -8.79 -3.59 -9.62
N GLU A 78 -8.79 -4.70 -8.86
CA GLU A 78 -9.98 -5.16 -8.12
C GLU A 78 -10.30 -4.29 -6.90
N SER A 79 -9.28 -3.69 -6.30
CA SER A 79 -9.40 -2.96 -5.04
C SER A 79 -9.68 -1.47 -5.24
N VAL A 80 -9.33 -0.89 -6.39
CA VAL A 80 -9.51 0.54 -6.64
C VAL A 80 -10.92 0.87 -7.12
N SER A 81 -11.38 2.06 -6.74
CA SER A 81 -12.67 2.57 -7.20
C SER A 81 -12.58 3.02 -8.66
N GLY A 82 -13.55 2.59 -9.50
CA GLY A 82 -13.58 2.87 -10.94
C GLY A 82 -13.75 4.35 -11.35
N ASN A 83 -13.75 5.26 -10.39
CA ASN A 83 -13.99 6.70 -10.62
C ASN A 83 -12.70 7.52 -10.76
N LYS A 84 -11.53 6.90 -10.56
CA LYS A 84 -10.21 7.54 -10.64
C LYS A 84 -9.39 6.88 -11.73
N SER A 85 -8.46 7.63 -12.34
CA SER A 85 -7.45 7.08 -13.23
C SER A 85 -6.17 6.81 -12.44
N TYR A 86 -5.62 5.62 -12.59
CA TYR A 86 -4.38 5.23 -11.93
C TYR A 86 -3.31 4.92 -12.97
N LYS A 87 -2.11 5.42 -12.71
CA LYS A 87 -0.91 5.04 -13.44
C LYS A 87 0.05 4.38 -12.48
N VAL A 88 0.41 3.14 -12.78
CA VAL A 88 1.32 2.33 -11.96
C VAL A 88 2.63 2.17 -12.70
N ASP A 89 3.71 2.63 -12.10
CA ASP A 89 5.07 2.48 -12.62
C ASP A 89 5.85 1.56 -11.65
N PHE A 90 6.43 0.49 -12.18
CA PHE A 90 7.28 -0.44 -11.42
C PHE A 90 8.75 -0.11 -11.62
N TYR A 91 9.54 -0.17 -10.54
CA TYR A 91 10.99 0.00 -10.61
C TYR A 91 11.67 -0.70 -9.43
N ASP A 92 12.95 -1.03 -9.63
CA ASP A 92 13.80 -1.71 -8.66
C ASP A 92 13.18 -3.02 -8.12
N ILE A 93 12.62 -3.84 -9.05
CA ILE A 93 12.18 -5.19 -8.75
C ILE A 93 13.42 -6.07 -8.73
N ARG A 94 13.58 -6.85 -7.67
CA ARG A 94 14.67 -7.84 -7.51
C ARG A 94 14.09 -9.15 -7.02
N GLU A 95 14.57 -10.21 -7.63
CA GLU A 95 14.18 -11.57 -7.26
C GLU A 95 14.86 -12.03 -5.98
N TYR A 96 16.15 -11.64 -5.80
CA TYR A 96 16.96 -11.99 -4.62
C TYR A 96 17.90 -10.85 -4.20
N PRO A 97 17.87 -10.37 -2.96
CA PRO A 97 16.75 -10.51 -2.01
C PRO A 97 15.47 -9.88 -2.57
N PRO A 98 14.29 -10.46 -2.28
CA PRO A 98 13.03 -9.98 -2.84
C PRO A 98 12.75 -8.52 -2.45
N LYS A 99 12.71 -7.66 -3.45
CA LYS A 99 12.43 -6.24 -3.28
C LYS A 99 11.56 -5.76 -4.43
N ALA A 100 10.58 -4.94 -4.14
CA ALA A 100 9.77 -4.28 -5.15
C ALA A 100 9.48 -2.84 -4.78
N SER A 101 9.57 -1.94 -5.74
CA SER A 101 9.20 -0.54 -5.60
C SER A 101 8.18 -0.18 -6.67
N VAL A 102 7.06 0.39 -6.24
CA VAL A 102 5.93 0.75 -7.08
C VAL A 102 5.56 2.20 -6.85
N ARG A 103 5.37 2.95 -7.93
CA ARG A 103 4.84 4.30 -7.90
C ARG A 103 3.43 4.30 -8.46
N ILE A 104 2.49 4.77 -7.66
CA ILE A 104 1.09 4.89 -8.02
C ILE A 104 0.78 6.38 -8.15
N ARG A 105 0.39 6.81 -9.34
CA ARG A 105 -0.10 8.16 -9.59
C ARG A 105 -1.60 8.09 -9.79
N THR A 106 -2.30 8.81 -8.94
CA THR A 106 -3.77 8.91 -8.99
C THR A 106 -4.13 10.25 -9.61
N GLY A 107 -4.79 10.23 -10.75
CA GLY A 107 -5.46 11.41 -11.32
C GLY A 107 -6.84 11.52 -10.72
N SER A 108 -7.08 12.49 -9.86
CA SER A 108 -8.43 12.86 -9.47
C SER A 108 -9.09 13.58 -10.65
N GLY A 109 -10.28 13.10 -11.05
CA GLY A 109 -11.00 13.69 -12.18
C GLY A 109 -11.09 15.21 -12.06
N SER A 110 -10.92 15.88 -13.18
CA SER A 110 -10.95 17.35 -13.28
C SER A 110 -12.25 17.90 -12.69
N THR A 111 -12.13 18.62 -11.58
CA THR A 111 -13.25 19.42 -11.07
C THR A 111 -13.21 20.75 -11.79
N ALA A 112 -14.08 20.92 -12.77
CA ALA A 112 -14.21 22.20 -13.46
C ALA A 112 -14.91 23.20 -12.54
N ILE A 113 -14.18 24.21 -12.09
CA ILE A 113 -14.72 25.39 -11.41
C ILE A 113 -14.54 26.58 -12.38
N GLY A 114 -15.59 26.86 -13.16
CA GLY A 114 -15.54 27.91 -14.19
C GLY A 114 -14.83 27.45 -15.48
N SER A 115 -13.95 28.28 -16.03
CA SER A 115 -13.20 27.99 -17.26
C SER A 115 -11.88 27.22 -17.03
N ASP A 116 -11.45 27.04 -15.79
CA ASP A 116 -10.19 26.39 -15.43
C ASP A 116 -10.45 24.99 -14.85
N SER A 117 -9.79 23.99 -15.44
CA SER A 117 -9.78 22.63 -14.90
C SER A 117 -8.57 22.48 -13.99
N PHE A 118 -8.82 22.22 -12.71
CA PHE A 118 -7.78 21.90 -11.74
C PHE A 118 -7.68 20.37 -11.60
N GLU A 119 -6.54 19.82 -12.00
CA GLU A 119 -6.24 18.40 -11.85
C GLU A 119 -5.35 18.20 -10.64
N VAL A 120 -5.85 17.52 -9.63
CA VAL A 120 -5.06 17.10 -8.47
C VAL A 120 -4.48 15.73 -8.76
N SER A 121 -3.17 15.65 -8.90
CA SER A 121 -2.47 14.36 -8.99
C SER A 121 -1.80 14.05 -7.65
N VAL A 122 -2.04 12.85 -7.14
CA VAL A 122 -1.34 12.31 -5.96
C VAL A 122 -0.31 11.30 -6.44
N ASP A 123 0.94 11.49 -6.03
CA ASP A 123 2.07 10.60 -6.35
C ASP A 123 2.45 9.83 -5.08
N THR A 124 2.23 8.53 -5.08
CA THR A 124 2.51 7.64 -3.96
C THR A 124 3.62 6.68 -4.32
N LEU A 125 4.71 6.70 -3.55
CA LEU A 125 5.84 5.80 -3.69
C LEU A 125 5.80 4.74 -2.59
N LEU A 126 5.76 3.48 -3.00
CA LEU A 126 5.75 2.32 -2.12
C LEU A 126 6.98 1.46 -2.39
N SER A 127 7.64 1.00 -1.34
CA SER A 127 8.71 0.01 -1.45
C SER A 127 8.54 -1.07 -0.39
N GLY A 128 8.73 -2.32 -0.79
CA GLY A 128 8.68 -3.48 0.07
C GLY A 128 9.93 -4.34 -0.10
N VAL A 129 10.36 -4.94 1.00
CA VAL A 129 11.41 -5.96 1.04
C VAL A 129 10.86 -7.13 1.82
N LEU A 130 10.99 -8.34 1.29
CA LEU A 130 10.67 -9.56 2.03
C LEU A 130 11.95 -10.10 2.65
N GLU A 131 11.89 -10.34 3.94
CA GLU A 131 12.96 -10.97 4.70
C GLU A 131 12.39 -12.17 5.44
N THR A 132 13.17 -13.24 5.52
CA THR A 132 12.87 -14.34 6.44
C THR A 132 13.29 -13.91 7.83
N VAL A 133 12.33 -13.64 8.68
CA VAL A 133 12.61 -13.49 10.11
C VAL A 133 12.70 -14.89 10.68
N ILE A 134 13.92 -15.38 10.82
CA ILE A 134 14.17 -16.55 11.67
C ILE A 134 14.12 -16.01 13.08
N GLU A 135 12.95 -15.99 13.70
CA GLU A 135 12.87 -15.89 15.14
C GLU A 135 13.54 -17.14 15.70
N ARG A 136 14.83 -17.00 16.01
CA ARG A 136 15.51 -17.98 16.82
C ARG A 136 14.93 -17.83 18.21
N ASN A 137 13.80 -18.50 18.45
CA ASN A 137 13.29 -18.67 19.80
C ASN A 137 14.42 -19.35 20.57
N GLU A 138 14.98 -18.67 21.56
CA GLU A 138 16.03 -19.17 22.46
C GLU A 138 15.55 -20.36 23.35
N PHE A 139 14.52 -21.07 22.96
CA PHE A 139 14.19 -22.38 23.45
C PHE A 139 14.92 -23.45 22.65
N MET A 140 16.25 -23.28 22.55
CA MET A 140 17.10 -24.45 22.34
C MET A 140 17.16 -25.21 23.66
N ASP A 141 16.27 -26.13 23.85
CA ASP A 141 16.60 -27.27 24.68
C ASP A 141 17.66 -28.05 23.88
N ALA A 142 18.92 -27.77 24.21
CA ALA A 142 20.12 -28.28 23.50
C ALA A 142 20.23 -29.82 23.53
N SER A 143 19.25 -30.51 24.13
CA SER A 143 19.22 -31.95 24.28
C SER A 143 18.33 -32.67 23.27
N ALA A 144 17.53 -31.97 22.42
CA ALA A 144 16.51 -32.66 21.64
C ALA A 144 16.58 -32.47 20.11
N GLY A 145 17.44 -31.59 19.57
CA GLY A 145 17.54 -31.40 18.11
C GLY A 145 16.24 -30.95 17.42
N LEU A 146 15.30 -30.37 18.18
CA LEU A 146 14.01 -29.94 17.69
C LEU A 146 14.06 -28.49 17.22
N TYR A 147 13.85 -28.23 15.95
CA TYR A 147 13.72 -26.90 15.38
C TYR A 147 12.25 -26.58 15.14
N CYS A 148 11.73 -25.54 15.81
CA CYS A 148 10.37 -25.05 15.59
C CYS A 148 10.37 -23.81 14.70
N TYR A 149 9.58 -23.83 13.64
CA TYR A 149 9.41 -22.74 12.68
C TYR A 149 8.02 -22.13 12.86
N GLY A 150 7.95 -20.96 13.47
CA GLY A 150 6.67 -20.35 13.81
C GLY A 150 5.91 -21.13 14.89
N ASP A 151 4.71 -20.66 15.21
CA ASP A 151 3.91 -21.22 16.32
C ASP A 151 3.42 -22.67 16.10
N ASP A 152 3.53 -23.25 14.88
CA ASP A 152 2.87 -24.53 14.55
C ASP A 152 3.71 -25.59 13.83
N ILE A 153 4.97 -25.36 13.46
CA ILE A 153 5.74 -26.34 12.66
C ILE A 153 7.10 -26.63 13.29
N CYS A 154 7.23 -27.80 13.89
CA CYS A 154 8.49 -28.33 14.45
C CYS A 154 9.01 -29.48 13.59
N TYR A 155 10.31 -29.49 13.29
CA TYR A 155 11.00 -30.56 12.54
C TYR A 155 12.08 -31.20 13.41
N TRP A 156 12.22 -32.51 13.26
CA TRP A 156 13.36 -33.25 13.79
C TRP A 156 14.42 -33.34 12.70
N GLU A 157 15.61 -32.91 12.97
CA GLU A 157 16.77 -33.20 12.12
C GLU A 157 17.51 -34.38 12.73
N ASP A 158 17.43 -35.53 12.08
CA ASP A 158 18.24 -36.69 12.42
C ASP A 158 19.67 -36.44 11.89
N PHE A 159 20.63 -36.38 12.79
CA PHE A 159 22.04 -36.37 12.47
C PHE A 159 22.57 -37.79 12.29
#